data_16a9f1bce5cd9ba20ff781918f5fe2dd
#
_entry.id   16a9f1bce5cd9ba20ff781918f5fe2dd
#
_cell.length_a   1.000
_cell.length_b   1.000
_cell.length_c   1.000
_cell.angle_alpha   90.00
_cell.angle_beta   90.00
_cell.angle_gamma   90.00
#
_symmetry.space_group_name_H-M   'P 1'
#
loop_
_entity.id
_entity.type
_entity.pdbx_description
1 polymer ?
#
loop_
_entity_poly.entity_id
_entity_poly.type
_entity_poly.pdbx_seq_one_letter_code
_entity_poly.pdbx_strand_id
1 'polypeptide(L)'
;AARSRGREVCEKMKNKSMSILKMTGAAAALVLMFAQPVLADGSFANGTSVNGVAVGGMSNEEAKAKLEQNYGSYKLTIKERGGKTEEITAAEIGYKVVITNELQAAIDQQAAGAAGAGALTIAMPLSCDQTMLANRIASLNCMSDSAAPTVDAHISAWEEGKDFTIVPEVKGESVDKAKVQTAINAAIASGMTEIDLEALGCYTPIQVTSGDASLKALCAQMNQAKNATIPFHIGDATETLSGTEYVSWYTGGENGVITVDRDKAAAYIKALAAKY
;
A
#
# COMPACT_ATOMS: atom_id res chain seq x y z
N ALA A 1 -2.53 -5.19 -20.76
CA ALA A 1 -3.38 -5.42 -19.57
C ALA A 1 -2.94 -4.60 -18.35
N ALA A 2 -1.63 -4.37 -18.13
CA ALA A 2 -1.12 -3.60 -16.97
C ALA A 2 -1.45 -2.09 -17.04
N ARG A 3 -1.59 -1.51 -18.23
CA ARG A 3 -1.92 -0.09 -18.40
C ARG A 3 -3.37 0.28 -18.06
N SER A 4 -4.30 -0.67 -18.08
CA SER A 4 -5.71 -0.39 -17.77
C SER A 4 -5.98 -0.36 -16.25
N ARG A 5 -5.28 -1.18 -15.46
CA ARG A 5 -5.47 -1.22 -14.00
C ARG A 5 -4.98 0.03 -13.27
N GLY A 6 -3.91 0.65 -13.75
CA GLY A 6 -3.41 1.90 -13.17
C GLY A 6 -4.35 3.09 -13.36
N ARG A 7 -5.12 3.12 -14.45
CA ARG A 7 -6.14 4.15 -14.69
C ARG A 7 -7.37 3.97 -13.79
N GLU A 8 -7.77 2.74 -13.54
CA GLU A 8 -8.94 2.43 -12.72
C GLU A 8 -8.73 2.77 -11.23
N VAL A 9 -7.52 2.58 -10.72
CA VAL A 9 -7.16 2.96 -9.34
C VAL A 9 -7.11 4.48 -9.18
N CYS A 10 -6.58 5.20 -10.17
CA CYS A 10 -6.53 6.66 -10.15
C CYS A 10 -7.94 7.28 -10.28
N GLU A 11 -8.84 6.65 -11.05
CA GLU A 11 -10.22 7.09 -11.21
C GLU A 11 -11.08 6.79 -9.97
N LYS A 12 -10.84 5.66 -9.29
CA LYS A 12 -11.48 5.35 -8.00
C LYS A 12 -11.06 6.29 -6.87
N MET A 13 -9.81 6.75 -6.86
CA MET A 13 -9.35 7.75 -5.88
C MET A 13 -9.96 9.13 -6.14
N LYS A 14 -10.09 9.56 -7.40
CA LYS A 14 -10.78 10.80 -7.75
C LYS A 14 -12.27 10.79 -7.36
N ASN A 15 -12.97 9.67 -7.58
CA ASN A 15 -14.38 9.57 -7.22
C ASN A 15 -14.64 9.49 -5.70
N LYS A 16 -13.72 8.94 -4.91
CA LYS A 16 -13.86 8.93 -3.44
C LYS A 16 -13.61 10.32 -2.83
N SER A 17 -12.68 11.09 -3.37
CA SER A 17 -12.43 12.47 -2.94
C SER A 17 -13.63 13.39 -3.25
N MET A 18 -14.35 13.15 -4.37
CA MET A 18 -15.56 13.92 -4.70
C MET A 18 -16.79 13.51 -3.89
N SER A 19 -16.82 12.33 -3.25
CA SER A 19 -17.97 11.84 -2.49
C SER A 19 -18.10 12.43 -1.09
N ILE A 20 -17.03 12.97 -0.53
CA ILE A 20 -17.03 13.61 0.81
C ILE A 20 -17.54 15.06 0.75
N LEU A 21 -17.62 15.66 -0.43
CA LEU A 21 -18.09 17.04 -0.60
C LEU A 21 -19.60 17.17 -0.95
N LYS A 22 -20.39 16.08 -0.83
CA LYS A 22 -21.83 16.09 -1.07
C LYS A 22 -22.64 15.75 0.18
N MET A 23 -22.41 16.42 1.27
CA MET A 23 -23.36 16.44 2.38
C MET A 23 -23.61 17.86 2.83
N THR A 24 -24.93 18.16 2.78
CA THR A 24 -25.67 19.24 3.39
C THR A 24 -25.88 20.44 2.47
N GLY A 25 -27.03 20.89 2.31
CA GLY A 25 -28.29 20.78 3.01
C GLY A 25 -29.12 21.97 2.59
N ALA A 26 -30.35 21.73 2.25
CA ALA A 26 -31.32 22.81 2.08
C ALA A 26 -31.46 23.59 3.37
N ALA A 27 -31.11 24.86 3.35
CA ALA A 27 -31.46 25.77 4.43
C ALA A 27 -32.28 26.91 3.84
N ALA A 28 -33.47 27.04 4.36
CA ALA A 28 -34.46 28.06 4.04
C ALA A 28 -33.89 29.49 4.17
N ALA A 29 -34.11 30.29 3.16
CA ALA A 29 -33.81 31.72 3.20
C ALA A 29 -34.73 32.40 4.20
N LEU A 30 -34.22 32.71 5.40
CA LEU A 30 -34.80 33.67 6.27
C LEU A 30 -34.02 34.98 6.07
N VAL A 31 -34.61 35.93 5.35
CA VAL A 31 -34.06 37.28 5.18
C VAL A 31 -34.20 38.00 6.49
N LEU A 32 -33.18 37.97 7.34
CA LEU A 32 -33.00 38.87 8.45
C LEU A 32 -32.04 39.97 7.96
N MET A 33 -32.58 41.20 7.84
CA MET A 33 -31.76 42.40 7.69
C MET A 33 -30.92 42.55 8.94
N PHE A 34 -29.69 42.04 8.92
CA PHE A 34 -28.68 42.40 9.92
C PHE A 34 -27.98 43.68 9.49
N ALA A 35 -27.92 44.64 10.40
CA ALA A 35 -27.02 45.77 10.29
C ALA A 35 -25.64 45.25 9.91
N GLN A 36 -25.10 45.71 8.79
CA GLN A 36 -23.75 45.30 8.34
C GLN A 36 -22.78 45.72 9.44
N PRO A 37 -22.03 44.80 10.06
CA PRO A 37 -20.95 45.21 10.93
C PRO A 37 -19.99 46.04 10.09
N VAL A 38 -19.67 47.22 10.54
CA VAL A 38 -18.57 48.04 9.97
C VAL A 38 -17.33 47.11 10.07
N LEU A 39 -16.90 46.63 8.94
CA LEU A 39 -15.63 45.86 8.85
C LEU A 39 -14.53 46.79 9.32
N ALA A 40 -13.76 46.37 10.31
CA ALA A 40 -12.48 47.01 10.59
C ALA A 40 -11.68 46.93 9.29
N ASP A 41 -11.24 48.10 8.81
CA ASP A 41 -10.55 48.22 7.53
C ASP A 41 -9.39 47.18 7.49
N GLY A 42 -9.43 46.22 6.58
CA GLY A 42 -8.41 45.19 6.43
C GLY A 42 -8.62 43.86 7.18
N SER A 43 -9.86 43.50 7.60
CA SER A 43 -10.17 42.22 8.26
C SER A 43 -11.25 41.43 7.54
N PHE A 44 -11.27 40.11 7.76
CA PHE A 44 -12.34 39.24 7.27
C PHE A 44 -13.69 39.56 7.94
N ALA A 45 -14.77 39.49 7.18
CA ALA A 45 -16.11 39.62 7.73
C ALA A 45 -16.38 38.54 8.80
N ASN A 46 -17.12 38.92 9.86
CA ASN A 46 -17.51 37.97 10.89
C ASN A 46 -18.27 36.79 10.32
N GLY A 47 -17.93 35.54 10.76
CA GLY A 47 -18.52 34.31 10.24
C GLY A 47 -17.81 33.76 8.99
N THR A 48 -16.72 34.38 8.53
CA THR A 48 -15.93 33.85 7.43
C THR A 48 -15.06 32.69 7.88
N SER A 49 -14.98 31.65 7.02
CA SER A 49 -13.99 30.59 7.10
C SER A 49 -13.27 30.46 5.76
N VAL A 50 -11.97 30.13 5.80
CA VAL A 50 -11.15 29.87 4.63
C VAL A 50 -10.71 28.39 4.68
N ASN A 51 -11.08 27.62 3.65
CA ASN A 51 -10.81 26.18 3.57
C ASN A 51 -11.20 25.42 4.87
N GLY A 52 -12.32 25.80 5.48
CA GLY A 52 -12.83 25.22 6.72
C GLY A 52 -12.25 25.81 8.01
N VAL A 53 -11.23 26.67 7.94
CA VAL A 53 -10.64 27.34 9.10
C VAL A 53 -11.36 28.67 9.34
N ALA A 54 -11.96 28.86 10.53
CA ALA A 54 -12.67 30.12 10.89
C ALA A 54 -11.65 31.25 11.02
N VAL A 55 -11.84 32.31 10.23
CA VAL A 55 -10.98 33.52 10.17
C VAL A 55 -11.76 34.82 10.34
N GLY A 56 -13.06 34.74 10.60
CA GLY A 56 -13.91 35.94 10.75
C GLY A 56 -13.38 36.92 11.80
N GLY A 57 -13.33 38.21 11.46
CA GLY A 57 -12.77 39.28 12.27
C GLY A 57 -11.26 39.37 12.36
N MET A 58 -10.53 38.46 11.69
CA MET A 58 -9.06 38.43 11.68
C MET A 58 -8.49 39.30 10.57
N SER A 59 -7.38 39.99 10.87
CA SER A 59 -6.54 40.61 9.85
C SER A 59 -5.91 39.55 8.90
N ASN A 60 -5.29 40.02 7.82
CA ASN A 60 -4.58 39.12 6.90
C ASN A 60 -3.48 38.33 7.63
N GLU A 61 -2.68 39.00 8.47
CA GLU A 61 -1.60 38.38 9.23
C GLU A 61 -2.10 37.33 10.22
N GLU A 62 -3.18 37.65 10.96
CA GLU A 62 -3.78 36.72 11.93
C GLU A 62 -4.39 35.51 11.24
N ALA A 63 -5.10 35.70 10.12
CA ALA A 63 -5.67 34.65 9.33
C ALA A 63 -4.58 33.77 8.72
N LYS A 64 -3.49 34.36 8.21
CA LYS A 64 -2.31 33.65 7.71
C LYS A 64 -1.67 32.78 8.79
N ALA A 65 -1.39 33.36 9.96
CA ALA A 65 -0.79 32.63 11.07
C ALA A 65 -1.67 31.44 11.51
N LYS A 66 -2.99 31.65 11.55
CA LYS A 66 -3.95 30.62 11.93
C LYS A 66 -4.03 29.49 10.90
N LEU A 67 -3.99 29.80 9.61
CA LEU A 67 -3.93 28.82 8.54
C LEU A 67 -2.62 28.05 8.58
N GLU A 68 -1.48 28.74 8.72
CA GLU A 68 -0.17 28.10 8.85
C GLU A 68 -0.13 27.15 10.05
N GLN A 69 -0.71 27.54 11.19
CA GLN A 69 -0.84 26.67 12.37
C GLN A 69 -1.72 25.44 12.07
N ASN A 70 -2.84 25.62 11.39
CA ASN A 70 -3.74 24.53 11.02
C ASN A 70 -3.05 23.52 10.10
N TYR A 71 -2.41 23.99 9.04
CA TYR A 71 -1.64 23.12 8.13
C TYR A 71 -0.38 22.54 8.79
N GLY A 72 0.24 23.27 9.72
CA GLY A 72 1.35 22.79 10.54
C GLY A 72 0.98 21.63 11.48
N SER A 73 -0.29 21.44 11.76
CA SER A 73 -0.81 20.29 12.52
C SER A 73 -1.12 19.08 11.65
N TYR A 74 -0.85 19.15 10.34
CA TYR A 74 -1.07 18.04 9.41
C TYR A 74 -0.33 16.78 9.84
N LYS A 75 -1.02 15.66 9.72
CA LYS A 75 -0.53 14.34 10.00
C LYS A 75 -1.12 13.34 9.01
N LEU A 76 -0.28 12.55 8.40
CA LEU A 76 -0.68 11.40 7.59
C LEU A 76 -0.52 10.13 8.42
N THR A 77 -1.62 9.43 8.66
CA THR A 77 -1.62 8.10 9.28
C THR A 77 -1.54 7.04 8.19
N ILE A 78 -0.55 6.16 8.29
CA ILE A 78 -0.32 5.04 7.37
C ILE A 78 -0.77 3.78 8.09
N LYS A 79 -1.82 3.13 7.59
CA LYS A 79 -2.29 1.84 8.08
C LYS A 79 -1.55 0.72 7.39
N GLU A 80 -1.03 -0.19 8.20
CA GLU A 80 -0.25 -1.34 7.77
C GLU A 80 -1.00 -2.64 8.07
N ARG A 81 -0.52 -3.71 7.44
CA ARG A 81 -1.01 -5.07 7.71
C ARG A 81 -0.83 -5.42 9.19
N GLY A 82 -1.76 -6.21 9.74
CA GLY A 82 -1.74 -6.60 11.15
C GLY A 82 -2.21 -5.51 12.12
N GLY A 83 -2.82 -4.42 11.62
CA GLY A 83 -3.35 -3.35 12.45
C GLY A 83 -2.28 -2.38 12.99
N LYS A 84 -1.07 -2.45 12.47
CA LYS A 84 0.00 -1.49 12.76
C LYS A 84 -0.30 -0.15 12.09
N THR A 85 0.21 0.92 12.67
CA THR A 85 0.11 2.27 12.09
C THR A 85 1.41 3.02 12.28
N GLU A 86 1.77 3.82 11.28
CA GLU A 86 2.85 4.81 11.38
C GLU A 86 2.31 6.18 10.98
N GLU A 87 3.00 7.23 11.37
CA GLU A 87 2.57 8.60 11.13
C GLU A 87 3.69 9.43 10.51
N ILE A 88 3.31 10.30 9.60
CA ILE A 88 4.20 11.35 9.07
C ILE A 88 3.57 12.68 9.43
N THR A 89 4.30 13.49 10.20
CA THR A 89 3.83 14.81 10.64
C THR A 89 4.31 15.94 9.72
N ALA A 90 3.61 17.06 9.73
CA ALA A 90 4.01 18.25 8.99
C ALA A 90 5.45 18.69 9.31
N ALA A 91 5.84 18.65 10.58
CA ALA A 91 7.16 19.05 11.03
C ALA A 91 8.28 18.17 10.47
N GLU A 92 8.04 16.85 10.37
CA GLU A 92 9.04 15.89 9.85
C GLU A 92 9.35 16.08 8.37
N ILE A 93 8.45 16.70 7.61
CA ILE A 93 8.58 16.84 6.16
C ILE A 93 8.57 18.30 5.68
N GLY A 94 8.62 19.25 6.62
CA GLY A 94 8.54 20.68 6.29
C GLY A 94 7.24 21.06 5.53
N TYR A 95 6.13 20.36 5.84
CA TYR A 95 4.84 20.59 5.18
C TYR A 95 4.24 21.90 5.60
N LYS A 96 3.89 22.73 4.62
CA LYS A 96 3.33 24.05 4.85
C LYS A 96 2.42 24.49 3.71
N VAL A 97 1.49 25.37 4.01
CA VAL A 97 0.72 26.10 3.03
C VAL A 97 1.52 27.30 2.53
N VAL A 98 1.48 27.55 1.23
CA VAL A 98 2.06 28.76 0.63
C VAL A 98 0.93 29.77 0.46
N ILE A 99 0.99 30.85 1.22
CA ILE A 99 -0.01 31.92 1.19
C ILE A 99 0.68 33.17 0.67
N THR A 100 0.20 33.72 -0.44
CA THR A 100 0.69 34.96 -1.02
C THR A 100 -0.35 36.08 -0.85
N ASN A 101 -1.03 36.51 -1.88
CA ASN A 101 -1.96 37.65 -1.81
C ASN A 101 -3.43 37.23 -1.74
N GLU A 102 -3.72 35.93 -1.69
CA GLU A 102 -5.09 35.41 -1.82
C GLU A 102 -5.99 35.82 -0.66
N LEU A 103 -5.42 35.86 0.55
CA LEU A 103 -6.18 36.27 1.74
C LEU A 103 -6.52 37.75 1.68
N GLN A 104 -5.58 38.62 1.29
CA GLN A 104 -5.82 40.03 1.15
C GLN A 104 -6.86 40.29 0.07
N ALA A 105 -6.75 39.62 -1.09
CA ALA A 105 -7.73 39.74 -2.16
C ALA A 105 -9.15 39.33 -1.69
N ALA A 106 -9.27 38.32 -0.86
CA ALA A 106 -10.55 37.91 -0.28
C ALA A 106 -11.13 38.97 0.70
N ILE A 107 -10.27 39.55 1.55
CA ILE A 107 -10.65 40.66 2.43
C ILE A 107 -11.15 41.85 1.60
N ASP A 108 -10.42 42.26 0.58
CA ASP A 108 -10.75 43.38 -0.28
C ASP A 108 -12.08 43.17 -1.01
N GLN A 109 -12.35 41.91 -1.48
CA GLN A 109 -13.63 41.56 -2.10
C GLN A 109 -14.80 41.63 -1.11
N GLN A 110 -14.60 41.26 0.16
CA GLN A 110 -15.59 41.37 1.19
C GLN A 110 -15.87 42.86 1.54
N ALA A 111 -14.81 43.65 1.65
CA ALA A 111 -14.91 45.10 1.91
C ALA A 111 -15.64 45.85 0.79
N ALA A 112 -15.41 45.43 -0.47
CA ALA A 112 -16.09 45.95 -1.64
C ALA A 112 -17.56 45.48 -1.80
N GLY A 113 -18.02 44.55 -0.93
CA GLY A 113 -19.32 43.93 -1.05
C GLY A 113 -19.47 42.96 -2.21
N ALA A 114 -18.36 42.62 -2.86
CA ALA A 114 -18.30 41.64 -3.96
C ALA A 114 -18.36 40.17 -3.48
N ALA A 115 -18.01 39.94 -2.20
CA ALA A 115 -18.15 38.65 -1.54
C ALA A 115 -18.78 38.87 -0.15
N GLY A 116 -19.63 37.91 0.27
CA GLY A 116 -20.23 37.90 1.61
C GLY A 116 -19.36 37.15 2.64
N ALA A 117 -19.77 37.27 3.92
CA ALA A 117 -19.27 36.35 4.94
C ALA A 117 -19.71 34.92 4.63
N GLY A 118 -18.91 33.95 5.01
CA GLY A 118 -19.22 32.52 4.84
C GLY A 118 -17.98 31.65 4.54
N ALA A 119 -18.22 30.48 4.01
CA ALA A 119 -17.15 29.54 3.64
C ALA A 119 -16.52 29.95 2.30
N LEU A 120 -15.25 30.31 2.35
CA LEU A 120 -14.43 30.63 1.19
C LEU A 120 -13.51 29.42 0.87
N THR A 121 -13.47 29.06 -0.40
CA THR A 121 -12.48 28.10 -0.90
C THR A 121 -11.41 28.87 -1.67
N ILE A 122 -10.22 28.92 -1.10
CA ILE A 122 -9.07 29.62 -1.68
C ILE A 122 -8.03 28.58 -2.06
N ALA A 123 -7.59 28.60 -3.33
CA ALA A 123 -6.51 27.73 -3.80
C ALA A 123 -5.18 28.21 -3.18
N MET A 124 -4.67 27.44 -2.26
CA MET A 124 -3.37 27.69 -1.61
C MET A 124 -2.47 26.50 -1.86
N PRO A 125 -1.35 26.66 -2.60
CA PRO A 125 -0.43 25.58 -2.85
C PRO A 125 0.14 25.02 -1.55
N LEU A 126 0.20 23.67 -1.47
CA LEU A 126 0.87 22.96 -0.39
C LEU A 126 2.31 22.66 -0.83
N SER A 127 3.24 22.73 0.08
CA SER A 127 4.65 22.48 -0.18
C SER A 127 5.22 21.64 0.95
N CYS A 128 6.15 20.74 0.62
CA CYS A 128 6.95 20.01 1.58
C CYS A 128 8.40 19.91 1.08
N ASP A 129 9.33 19.74 2.01
CA ASP A 129 10.73 19.48 1.68
C ASP A 129 10.87 18.05 1.17
N GLN A 130 11.23 17.89 -0.11
CA GLN A 130 11.32 16.60 -0.76
C GLN A 130 12.43 15.71 -0.18
N THR A 131 13.51 16.32 0.34
CA THR A 131 14.60 15.57 0.97
C THR A 131 14.17 15.05 2.34
N MET A 132 13.54 15.89 3.15
CA MET A 132 12.97 15.48 4.45
C MET A 132 11.91 14.39 4.26
N LEU A 133 11.02 14.56 3.29
CA LEU A 133 9.99 13.57 2.97
C LEU A 133 10.59 12.23 2.54
N ALA A 134 11.57 12.23 1.63
CA ALA A 134 12.23 11.00 1.20
C ALA A 134 12.92 10.28 2.36
N ASN A 135 13.62 11.02 3.22
CA ASN A 135 14.28 10.47 4.40
C ASN A 135 13.25 9.90 5.40
N ARG A 136 12.14 10.61 5.62
CA ARG A 136 11.09 10.13 6.53
C ARG A 136 10.44 8.86 5.99
N ILE A 137 10.12 8.80 4.70
CA ILE A 137 9.58 7.58 4.06
C ILE A 137 10.57 6.42 4.22
N ALA A 138 11.86 6.63 3.95
CA ALA A 138 12.87 5.60 4.08
C ALA A 138 13.04 5.07 5.53
N SER A 139 12.68 5.88 6.52
CA SER A 139 12.75 5.52 7.95
C SER A 139 11.50 4.80 8.48
N LEU A 140 10.46 4.63 7.68
CA LEU A 140 9.27 3.89 8.09
C LEU A 140 9.60 2.41 8.33
N ASN A 141 8.97 1.80 9.34
CA ASN A 141 9.20 0.39 9.65
C ASN A 141 8.79 -0.53 8.50
N CYS A 142 7.70 -0.21 7.81
CA CYS A 142 7.26 -0.96 6.63
C CYS A 142 8.27 -0.93 5.48
N MET A 143 9.19 0.03 5.44
CA MET A 143 10.25 0.14 4.44
C MET A 143 11.50 -0.68 4.79
N SER A 144 11.52 -1.33 5.95
CA SER A 144 12.65 -2.15 6.40
C SER A 144 12.85 -3.38 5.51
N ASP A 145 14.12 -3.72 5.25
CA ASP A 145 14.49 -4.97 4.57
C ASP A 145 14.32 -6.22 5.46
N SER A 146 14.11 -6.02 6.76
CA SER A 146 13.86 -7.09 7.73
C SER A 146 12.39 -7.51 7.84
N ALA A 147 11.50 -6.90 7.06
CA ALA A 147 10.09 -7.29 7.04
C ALA A 147 9.94 -8.74 6.57
N ALA A 148 9.06 -9.49 7.25
CA ALA A 148 8.80 -10.88 6.92
C ALA A 148 8.36 -11.00 5.43
N PRO A 149 9.00 -11.86 4.64
CA PRO A 149 8.65 -12.01 3.22
C PRO A 149 7.28 -12.69 3.07
N THR A 150 6.59 -12.35 1.98
CA THR A 150 5.47 -13.15 1.49
C THR A 150 6.01 -14.44 0.91
N VAL A 151 5.43 -15.56 1.30
CA VAL A 151 5.81 -16.89 0.81
C VAL A 151 4.60 -17.52 0.13
N ASP A 152 4.78 -18.00 -1.08
CA ASP A 152 3.76 -18.74 -1.80
C ASP A 152 3.59 -20.16 -1.22
N ALA A 153 2.40 -20.73 -1.38
CA ALA A 153 2.18 -22.13 -1.06
C ALA A 153 3.09 -23.01 -1.91
N HIS A 154 3.66 -24.01 -1.30
CA HIS A 154 4.61 -24.93 -1.96
C HIS A 154 4.48 -26.35 -1.40
N ILE A 155 5.10 -27.31 -2.08
CA ILE A 155 5.15 -28.69 -1.62
C ILE A 155 6.28 -28.82 -0.60
N SER A 156 6.02 -29.53 0.51
CA SER A 156 7.02 -29.79 1.54
C SER A 156 8.29 -30.43 0.97
N ALA A 157 9.41 -30.22 1.62
CA ALA A 157 10.61 -31.02 1.33
C ALA A 157 10.30 -32.51 1.54
N TRP A 158 11.08 -33.38 0.87
CA TRP A 158 10.99 -34.81 1.09
C TRP A 158 11.54 -35.17 2.49
N GLU A 159 10.79 -35.96 3.21
CA GLU A 159 11.21 -36.58 4.47
C GLU A 159 10.91 -38.06 4.44
N GLU A 160 11.87 -38.87 4.89
CA GLU A 160 11.72 -40.33 4.93
C GLU A 160 10.52 -40.74 5.77
N GLY A 161 9.70 -41.65 5.24
CA GLY A 161 8.50 -42.15 5.91
C GLY A 161 7.30 -41.20 5.89
N LYS A 162 7.43 -39.98 5.37
CA LYS A 162 6.32 -39.06 5.28
C LYS A 162 5.81 -38.88 3.83
N ASP A 163 4.58 -38.46 3.72
CA ASP A 163 4.00 -37.98 2.46
C ASP A 163 4.36 -36.52 2.22
N PHE A 164 4.45 -36.16 0.93
CA PHE A 164 4.49 -34.74 0.55
C PHE A 164 3.18 -34.06 0.94
N THR A 165 3.29 -32.88 1.49
CA THR A 165 2.15 -32.06 1.88
C THR A 165 2.28 -30.68 1.28
N ILE A 166 1.16 -29.95 1.16
CA ILE A 166 1.19 -28.56 0.78
C ILE A 166 1.46 -27.73 2.02
N VAL A 167 2.56 -26.98 2.00
CA VAL A 167 2.85 -25.92 2.98
C VAL A 167 2.06 -24.69 2.57
N PRO A 168 1.15 -24.17 3.42
CA PRO A 168 0.33 -23.04 3.06
C PRO A 168 1.15 -21.78 2.83
N GLU A 169 0.59 -20.89 2.04
CA GLU A 169 1.09 -19.54 1.82
C GLU A 169 1.12 -18.71 3.10
N VAL A 170 2.10 -17.81 3.19
CA VAL A 170 2.24 -16.86 4.30
C VAL A 170 2.14 -15.43 3.77
N LYS A 171 1.17 -14.68 4.28
CA LYS A 171 1.08 -13.24 4.05
C LYS A 171 2.18 -12.53 4.84
N GLY A 172 3.27 -12.19 4.18
CA GLY A 172 4.35 -11.43 4.79
C GLY A 172 4.02 -9.94 4.98
N GLU A 173 4.97 -9.23 5.56
CA GLU A 173 4.89 -7.77 5.79
C GLU A 173 5.73 -6.98 4.75
N SER A 174 6.40 -7.67 3.83
CA SER A 174 7.20 -7.04 2.78
C SER A 174 6.34 -6.22 1.83
N VAL A 175 6.74 -4.98 1.59
CA VAL A 175 6.05 -4.04 0.70
C VAL A 175 6.83 -3.81 -0.59
N ASP A 176 6.14 -3.41 -1.64
CA ASP A 176 6.70 -2.76 -2.81
C ASP A 176 7.03 -1.31 -2.43
N LYS A 177 8.31 -1.05 -2.13
CA LYS A 177 8.80 0.26 -1.65
C LYS A 177 8.45 1.40 -2.61
N ALA A 178 8.47 1.16 -3.92
CA ALA A 178 8.12 2.17 -4.92
C ALA A 178 6.62 2.51 -4.88
N LYS A 179 5.76 1.52 -4.66
CA LYS A 179 4.32 1.76 -4.48
C LYS A 179 4.02 2.53 -3.20
N VAL A 180 4.66 2.17 -2.09
CA VAL A 180 4.51 2.90 -0.82
C VAL A 180 4.92 4.35 -0.98
N GLN A 181 6.09 4.61 -1.56
CA GLN A 181 6.57 5.96 -1.82
C GLN A 181 5.59 6.75 -2.70
N THR A 182 5.09 6.14 -3.76
CA THR A 182 4.11 6.76 -4.66
C THR A 182 2.80 7.08 -3.93
N ALA A 183 2.31 6.15 -3.11
CA ALA A 183 1.08 6.33 -2.34
C ALA A 183 1.20 7.46 -1.31
N ILE A 184 2.30 7.51 -0.57
CA ILE A 184 2.56 8.57 0.41
C ILE A 184 2.69 9.93 -0.26
N ASN A 185 3.45 10.03 -1.36
CA ASN A 185 3.60 11.28 -2.10
C ASN A 185 2.24 11.79 -2.63
N ALA A 186 1.42 10.90 -3.17
CA ALA A 186 0.08 11.25 -3.65
C ALA A 186 -0.85 11.69 -2.53
N ALA A 187 -0.78 11.03 -1.37
CA ALA A 187 -1.59 11.38 -0.20
C ALA A 187 -1.23 12.77 0.34
N ILE A 188 0.06 13.06 0.51
CA ILE A 188 0.55 14.36 0.99
C ILE A 188 0.18 15.47 0.01
N ALA A 189 0.38 15.24 -1.30
CA ALA A 189 0.03 16.22 -2.32
C ALA A 189 -1.48 16.52 -2.38
N SER A 190 -2.32 15.56 -1.98
CA SER A 190 -3.77 15.70 -1.93
C SER A 190 -4.29 16.16 -0.56
N GLY A 191 -3.42 16.34 0.44
CA GLY A 191 -3.81 16.66 1.81
C GLY A 191 -4.61 15.56 2.52
N MET A 192 -4.45 14.30 2.10
CA MET A 192 -5.07 13.16 2.78
C MET A 192 -4.44 12.94 4.14
N THR A 193 -5.24 12.58 5.13
CA THR A 193 -4.78 12.35 6.51
C THR A 193 -4.62 10.88 6.86
N GLU A 194 -5.02 9.98 5.95
CA GLU A 194 -4.96 8.54 6.16
C GLU A 194 -4.80 7.80 4.83
N ILE A 195 -3.97 6.75 4.82
CA ILE A 195 -3.88 5.75 3.76
C ILE A 195 -3.81 4.35 4.35
N ASP A 196 -4.24 3.35 3.58
CA ASP A 196 -4.16 1.94 3.92
C ASP A 196 -3.35 1.21 2.87
N LEU A 197 -2.18 0.70 3.27
CA LEU A 197 -1.23 0.05 2.35
C LEU A 197 -1.76 -1.28 1.80
N GLU A 198 -2.62 -1.99 2.55
CA GLU A 198 -3.28 -3.21 2.06
C GLU A 198 -4.28 -2.86 0.96
N ALA A 199 -5.14 -1.85 1.21
CA ALA A 199 -6.14 -1.40 0.24
C ALA A 199 -5.52 -0.82 -1.04
N LEU A 200 -4.32 -0.25 -0.94
CA LEU A 200 -3.56 0.29 -2.06
C LEU A 200 -2.71 -0.76 -2.80
N GLY A 201 -2.71 -2.01 -2.33
CA GLY A 201 -1.96 -3.10 -2.95
C GLY A 201 -0.45 -2.90 -2.86
N CYS A 202 0.04 -2.31 -1.78
CA CYS A 202 1.46 -2.05 -1.56
C CYS A 202 2.25 -3.29 -1.10
N TYR A 203 1.58 -4.33 -0.63
CA TYR A 203 2.26 -5.55 -0.20
C TYR A 203 2.57 -6.48 -1.37
N THR A 204 3.62 -7.28 -1.22
CA THR A 204 3.95 -8.34 -2.17
C THR A 204 2.77 -9.33 -2.23
N PRO A 205 2.18 -9.55 -3.42
CA PRO A 205 1.03 -10.44 -3.55
C PRO A 205 1.46 -11.90 -3.45
N ILE A 206 0.59 -12.75 -2.91
CA ILE A 206 0.68 -14.20 -3.04
C ILE A 206 0.35 -14.56 -4.48
N GLN A 207 1.22 -15.37 -5.12
CA GLN A 207 1.03 -15.84 -6.49
C GLN A 207 0.39 -17.23 -6.51
N VAL A 208 0.76 -18.11 -5.57
CA VAL A 208 0.27 -19.47 -5.45
C VAL A 208 -0.34 -19.66 -4.07
N THR A 209 -1.57 -20.15 -4.01
CA THR A 209 -2.26 -20.46 -2.76
C THR A 209 -2.34 -21.96 -2.52
N SER A 210 -2.54 -22.38 -1.29
CA SER A 210 -2.80 -23.78 -0.90
C SER A 210 -4.08 -24.36 -1.54
N GLY A 211 -4.94 -23.46 -2.08
CA GLY A 211 -6.11 -23.82 -2.88
C GLY A 211 -5.81 -24.19 -4.33
N ASP A 212 -4.61 -23.87 -4.85
CA ASP A 212 -4.26 -24.01 -6.25
C ASP A 212 -4.38 -25.46 -6.73
N ALA A 213 -5.11 -25.66 -7.84
CA ALA A 213 -5.40 -27.00 -8.38
C ALA A 213 -4.16 -27.68 -8.95
N SER A 214 -3.25 -26.90 -9.57
CA SER A 214 -2.03 -27.42 -10.15
C SER A 214 -1.08 -27.89 -9.07
N LEU A 215 -0.94 -27.12 -7.99
CA LEU A 215 -0.13 -27.49 -6.83
C LEU A 215 -0.65 -28.75 -6.15
N LYS A 216 -1.98 -28.87 -5.97
CA LYS A 216 -2.62 -30.08 -5.43
C LYS A 216 -2.40 -31.31 -6.31
N ALA A 217 -2.56 -31.16 -7.62
CA ALA A 217 -2.34 -32.24 -8.57
C ALA A 217 -0.87 -32.70 -8.53
N LEU A 218 0.07 -31.76 -8.50
CA LEU A 218 1.49 -32.06 -8.41
C LEU A 218 1.85 -32.80 -7.11
N CYS A 219 1.35 -32.33 -5.96
CA CYS A 219 1.55 -33.00 -4.68
C CYS A 219 1.01 -34.44 -4.69
N ALA A 220 -0.18 -34.65 -5.27
CA ALA A 220 -0.75 -35.98 -5.43
C ALA A 220 0.11 -36.90 -6.34
N GLN A 221 0.62 -36.37 -7.46
CA GLN A 221 1.51 -37.07 -8.35
C GLN A 221 2.82 -37.47 -7.65
N MET A 222 3.41 -36.62 -6.85
CA MET A 222 4.62 -36.91 -6.08
C MET A 222 4.38 -38.03 -5.08
N ASN A 223 3.24 -38.02 -4.38
CA ASN A 223 2.87 -39.09 -3.48
C ASN A 223 2.57 -40.40 -4.20
N GLN A 224 2.00 -40.36 -5.40
CA GLN A 224 1.86 -41.57 -6.25
C GLN A 224 3.24 -42.08 -6.67
N ALA A 225 4.12 -41.19 -7.09
CA ALA A 225 5.47 -41.54 -7.50
C ALA A 225 6.26 -42.20 -6.36
N LYS A 226 6.13 -41.68 -5.13
CA LYS A 226 6.77 -42.29 -3.93
C LYS A 226 6.38 -43.77 -3.73
N ASN A 227 5.17 -44.12 -4.09
CA ASN A 227 4.65 -45.49 -3.92
C ASN A 227 4.86 -46.39 -5.14
N ALA A 228 5.44 -45.86 -6.21
CA ALA A 228 5.71 -46.62 -7.43
C ALA A 228 7.07 -47.35 -7.35
N THR A 229 7.29 -48.23 -8.28
CA THR A 229 8.58 -48.92 -8.48
C THR A 229 8.94 -48.95 -9.96
N ILE A 230 10.23 -48.82 -10.25
CA ILE A 230 10.74 -48.86 -11.63
C ILE A 230 11.68 -50.08 -11.76
N PRO A 231 11.28 -51.14 -12.47
CA PRO A 231 12.16 -52.29 -12.72
C PRO A 231 13.20 -51.96 -13.82
N PHE A 232 14.43 -52.36 -13.60
CA PHE A 232 15.51 -52.30 -14.58
C PHE A 232 15.95 -53.70 -14.91
N HIS A 233 16.09 -54.03 -16.18
CA HIS A 233 16.67 -55.28 -16.65
C HIS A 233 18.13 -55.04 -17.06
N ILE A 234 19.04 -55.73 -16.41
CA ILE A 234 20.49 -55.66 -16.64
C ILE A 234 20.97 -57.06 -16.96
N GLY A 235 21.08 -57.39 -18.25
CA GLY A 235 21.29 -58.79 -18.68
C GLY A 235 20.13 -59.66 -18.21
N ASP A 236 20.45 -60.74 -17.50
CA ASP A 236 19.46 -61.68 -16.93
C ASP A 236 18.94 -61.24 -15.53
N ALA A 237 19.49 -60.15 -14.96
CA ALA A 237 19.11 -59.67 -13.66
C ALA A 237 18.01 -58.58 -13.74
N THR A 238 17.17 -58.51 -12.73
CA THR A 238 16.19 -57.45 -12.54
C THR A 238 16.46 -56.71 -11.24
N GLU A 239 16.69 -55.41 -11.34
CA GLU A 239 16.78 -54.48 -10.20
C GLU A 239 15.52 -53.61 -10.13
N THR A 240 15.23 -53.13 -8.96
CA THR A 240 14.04 -52.30 -8.73
C THR A 240 14.44 -51.01 -8.04
N LEU A 241 14.20 -49.89 -8.69
CA LEU A 241 14.27 -48.57 -8.04
C LEU A 241 12.95 -48.29 -7.35
N SER A 242 13.01 -48.12 -6.04
CA SER A 242 11.81 -47.77 -5.25
C SER A 242 11.41 -46.33 -5.47
N GLY A 243 10.12 -46.05 -5.33
CA GLY A 243 9.61 -44.69 -5.39
C GLY A 243 10.21 -43.78 -4.31
N THR A 244 10.43 -44.30 -3.11
CA THR A 244 11.07 -43.56 -2.02
C THR A 244 12.50 -43.14 -2.37
N GLU A 245 13.24 -43.98 -3.10
CA GLU A 245 14.59 -43.64 -3.54
C GLU A 245 14.59 -42.48 -4.54
N TYR A 246 13.84 -42.59 -5.64
CA TYR A 246 13.92 -41.57 -6.68
C TYR A 246 13.21 -40.25 -6.30
N VAL A 247 12.17 -40.25 -5.43
CA VAL A 247 11.60 -38.98 -4.92
C VAL A 247 12.55 -38.28 -3.96
N SER A 248 13.49 -39.00 -3.33
CA SER A 248 14.55 -38.38 -2.51
C SER A 248 15.51 -37.51 -3.34
N TRP A 249 15.52 -37.69 -4.66
CA TRP A 249 16.31 -36.87 -5.60
C TRP A 249 15.57 -35.61 -6.04
N TYR A 250 14.31 -35.44 -5.68
CA TYR A 250 13.55 -34.24 -6.03
C TYR A 250 14.05 -33.04 -5.22
N THR A 251 14.25 -31.95 -5.95
CA THR A 251 14.63 -30.66 -5.40
C THR A 251 13.71 -29.58 -5.98
N GLY A 252 13.53 -28.48 -5.26
CA GLY A 252 12.60 -27.46 -5.66
C GLY A 252 11.22 -27.71 -5.06
N GLY A 253 10.17 -27.38 -5.78
CA GLY A 253 8.77 -27.37 -5.29
C GLY A 253 8.34 -25.96 -4.94
N GLU A 254 9.28 -25.05 -4.81
CA GLU A 254 9.00 -23.61 -4.84
C GLU A 254 8.50 -23.27 -6.24
N ASN A 255 7.41 -22.53 -6.33
CA ASN A 255 6.75 -22.19 -7.61
C ASN A 255 6.22 -23.37 -8.42
N GLY A 256 5.99 -24.56 -7.82
CA GLY A 256 5.43 -25.71 -8.51
C GLY A 256 6.37 -26.39 -9.51
N VAL A 257 7.63 -26.02 -9.54
CA VAL A 257 8.64 -26.64 -10.41
C VAL A 257 9.50 -27.61 -9.61
N ILE A 258 9.48 -28.88 -10.00
CA ILE A 258 10.33 -29.92 -9.42
C ILE A 258 11.49 -30.18 -10.37
N THR A 259 12.69 -30.22 -9.82
CA THR A 259 13.90 -30.62 -10.51
C THR A 259 14.45 -31.89 -9.87
N VAL A 260 15.24 -32.66 -10.63
CA VAL A 260 15.89 -33.86 -10.12
C VAL A 260 17.35 -33.55 -9.85
N ASP A 261 17.81 -33.89 -8.64
CA ASP A 261 19.22 -33.87 -8.27
C ASP A 261 19.97 -34.91 -9.11
N ARG A 262 20.66 -34.43 -10.14
CA ARG A 262 21.37 -35.28 -11.10
C ARG A 262 22.55 -35.99 -10.47
N ASP A 263 23.16 -35.45 -9.43
CA ASP A 263 24.31 -36.08 -8.76
C ASP A 263 23.85 -37.27 -7.95
N LYS A 264 22.72 -37.21 -7.27
CA LYS A 264 22.11 -38.36 -6.59
C LYS A 264 21.70 -39.43 -7.56
N ALA A 265 21.04 -39.08 -8.67
CA ALA A 265 20.69 -40.03 -9.72
C ALA A 265 21.93 -40.69 -10.32
N ALA A 266 22.97 -39.91 -10.62
CA ALA A 266 24.23 -40.45 -11.15
C ALA A 266 24.94 -41.36 -10.13
N ALA A 267 24.93 -41.02 -8.85
CA ALA A 267 25.51 -41.87 -7.80
C ALA A 267 24.80 -43.22 -7.70
N TYR A 268 23.46 -43.22 -7.79
CA TYR A 268 22.68 -44.47 -7.81
C TYR A 268 23.05 -45.35 -9.03
N ILE A 269 23.06 -44.77 -10.23
CA ILE A 269 23.43 -45.50 -11.44
C ILE A 269 24.85 -46.03 -11.36
N LYS A 270 25.80 -45.24 -10.81
CA LYS A 270 27.19 -45.69 -10.61
C LYS A 270 27.28 -46.85 -9.62
N ALA A 271 26.53 -46.82 -8.53
CA ALA A 271 26.48 -47.91 -7.56
C ALA A 271 25.87 -49.17 -8.19
N LEU A 272 24.83 -49.01 -9.00
CA LEU A 272 24.22 -50.11 -9.74
C LEU A 272 25.20 -50.72 -10.75
N ALA A 273 25.91 -49.87 -11.52
CA ALA A 273 26.91 -50.34 -12.49
C ALA A 273 28.13 -51.02 -11.83
N ALA A 274 28.44 -50.72 -10.59
CA ALA A 274 29.49 -51.39 -9.83
C ALA A 274 29.10 -52.79 -9.31
N LYS A 275 27.80 -53.07 -9.29
CA LYS A 275 27.24 -54.37 -8.85
C LYS A 275 27.25 -55.42 -9.97
N TYR A 276 27.19 -54.99 -11.22
CA TYR A 276 27.17 -55.78 -12.43
C TYR A 276 28.36 -55.49 -13.36
#